data_b70b8ed7efd659fa63b0579643ee1f62
#
_entry.id   b70b8ed7efd659fa63b0579643ee1f62
#
_cell.length_a   1.000
_cell.length_b   1.000
_cell.length_c   1.000
_cell.angle_alpha   90.00
_cell.angle_beta   90.00
_cell.angle_gamma   90.00
#
_symmetry.space_group_name_H-M   'P 1'
#
loop_
_entity.id
_entity.type
_entity.pdbx_description
1 polymer ?
#
loop_
_entity_poly.entity_id
_entity_poly.type
_entity_poly.pdbx_seq_one_letter_code
_entity_poly.pdbx_strand_id
1 'polypeptide(L)'
;MEMQSSITIRQMRKEDLTFAAECTKAEGWVSENRDMLDSFFLNDPEGCLVAEEDGRQVGICIATNYISYGFIGELIVRPDVRGVGIGTALLNKAVEFLKIKGAETIYLDGVLKATGLYERNGFRKICRSWRFSGQLRGKTSLSVRHMTKQDIEQVIDLDKLYFGADRGFFLKRRFELFPELCIVSTQNKRITGYMMGRSADTWVSAGPWVGEGEGSSPIELLEALAVEADGRSIGVGILDSNSAACMLMRSLGFMAREDSPWRMAMGKSVGLGATPQCMAVGSAAKG
;
A
#
# COMPACT_ATOMS: atom_id res chain seq x y z
N MET A 1 29.75 -3.85 -34.29
CA MET A 1 28.34 -4.21 -34.19
C MET A 1 28.06 -4.29 -32.71
N GLU A 2 27.55 -3.21 -32.11
CA GLU A 2 27.11 -3.23 -30.72
C GLU A 2 25.92 -4.20 -30.65
N MET A 3 26.06 -5.28 -29.90
CA MET A 3 24.94 -6.14 -29.58
C MET A 3 23.93 -5.29 -28.80
N GLN A 4 22.77 -5.02 -29.40
CA GLN A 4 21.67 -4.38 -28.71
C GLN A 4 21.27 -5.28 -27.53
N SER A 5 21.44 -4.81 -26.30
CA SER A 5 21.08 -5.57 -25.11
C SER A 5 19.58 -5.94 -25.19
N SER A 6 19.27 -7.19 -24.97
CA SER A 6 17.92 -7.71 -25.07
C SER A 6 17.19 -7.56 -23.74
N ILE A 7 16.29 -6.57 -23.67
CA ILE A 7 15.42 -6.40 -22.50
C ILE A 7 14.17 -7.28 -22.68
N THR A 8 13.95 -8.17 -21.72
CA THR A 8 12.74 -9.02 -21.64
C THR A 8 11.98 -8.75 -20.36
N ILE A 9 10.64 -8.79 -20.43
CA ILE A 9 9.77 -8.72 -19.24
C ILE A 9 9.01 -10.02 -19.14
N ARG A 10 9.13 -10.67 -18.00
CA ARG A 10 8.44 -11.92 -17.68
C ARG A 10 7.74 -11.85 -16.33
N GLN A 11 6.90 -12.81 -16.07
CA GLN A 11 6.37 -13.05 -14.73
C GLN A 11 7.51 -13.41 -13.75
N MET A 12 7.40 -12.96 -12.51
CA MET A 12 8.30 -13.37 -11.44
C MET A 12 8.15 -14.86 -11.16
N ARG A 13 9.26 -15.48 -10.79
CA ARG A 13 9.31 -16.78 -10.13
C ARG A 13 9.53 -16.56 -8.64
N LYS A 14 9.32 -17.56 -7.81
CA LYS A 14 9.52 -17.45 -6.36
C LYS A 14 10.94 -17.05 -5.98
N GLU A 15 11.92 -17.45 -6.78
CA GLU A 15 13.34 -17.12 -6.61
C GLU A 15 13.60 -15.62 -6.80
N ASP A 16 12.82 -14.94 -7.66
CA ASP A 16 12.96 -13.50 -7.95
C ASP A 16 12.57 -12.61 -6.75
N LEU A 17 11.84 -13.15 -5.77
CA LEU A 17 11.44 -12.40 -4.57
C LEU A 17 12.63 -11.91 -3.74
N THR A 18 13.78 -12.58 -3.82
CA THR A 18 15.02 -12.10 -3.18
C THR A 18 15.50 -10.82 -3.85
N PHE A 19 15.60 -10.82 -5.19
CA PHE A 19 15.94 -9.64 -5.96
C PHE A 19 14.92 -8.50 -5.74
N ALA A 20 13.63 -8.81 -5.70
CA ALA A 20 12.59 -7.82 -5.43
C ALA A 20 12.77 -7.16 -4.06
N ALA A 21 13.10 -7.94 -3.01
CA ALA A 21 13.39 -7.40 -1.68
C ALA A 21 14.67 -6.55 -1.63
N GLU A 22 15.68 -6.89 -2.42
CA GLU A 22 16.88 -6.06 -2.61
C GLU A 22 16.54 -4.73 -3.27
N CYS A 23 15.67 -4.72 -4.27
CA CYS A 23 15.19 -3.51 -4.95
C CYS A 23 14.46 -2.57 -3.99
N THR A 24 13.50 -3.07 -3.20
CA THR A 24 12.76 -2.25 -2.24
C THR A 24 13.67 -1.72 -1.14
N LYS A 25 14.60 -2.52 -0.64
CA LYS A 25 15.62 -2.10 0.33
C LYS A 25 16.52 -0.99 -0.21
N ALA A 26 16.97 -1.09 -1.46
CA ALA A 26 17.82 -0.09 -2.12
C ALA A 26 17.11 1.27 -2.31
N GLU A 27 15.78 1.28 -2.49
CA GLU A 27 14.96 2.50 -2.52
C GLU A 27 14.60 3.01 -1.11
N GLY A 28 15.03 2.34 -0.04
CA GLY A 28 14.69 2.71 1.35
C GLY A 28 13.27 2.34 1.76
N TRP A 29 12.59 1.46 1.02
CA TRP A 29 11.23 1.03 1.31
C TRP A 29 11.22 -0.18 2.24
N VAL A 30 11.76 0.01 3.43
CA VAL A 30 12.02 -1.06 4.41
C VAL A 30 10.76 -1.80 4.88
N SER A 31 9.58 -1.20 4.74
CA SER A 31 8.32 -1.85 5.08
C SER A 31 7.81 -2.81 4.00
N GLU A 32 8.35 -2.77 2.79
CA GLU A 32 8.05 -3.70 1.71
C GLU A 32 9.16 -4.77 1.66
N ASN A 33 9.24 -5.55 2.74
CA ASN A 33 10.19 -6.65 2.89
C ASN A 33 9.74 -7.90 2.11
N ARG A 34 10.52 -8.98 2.20
CA ARG A 34 10.25 -10.24 1.49
C ARG A 34 8.85 -10.81 1.80
N ASP A 35 8.38 -10.76 3.07
CA ASP A 35 7.07 -11.30 3.44
C ASP A 35 5.92 -10.52 2.79
N MET A 36 6.10 -9.19 2.64
CA MET A 36 5.15 -8.35 1.92
C MET A 36 5.13 -8.66 0.43
N LEU A 37 6.30 -8.85 -0.18
CA LEU A 37 6.43 -9.21 -1.59
C LEU A 37 5.91 -10.64 -1.85
N ASP A 38 6.16 -11.59 -0.95
CA ASP A 38 5.57 -12.93 -0.99
C ASP A 38 4.03 -12.88 -0.96
N SER A 39 3.45 -11.93 -0.20
CA SER A 39 2.00 -11.74 -0.16
C SER A 39 1.41 -11.32 -1.50
N PHE A 40 2.10 -10.48 -2.29
CA PHE A 40 1.67 -10.18 -3.66
C PHE A 40 1.77 -11.40 -4.58
N PHE A 41 2.87 -12.14 -4.49
CA PHE A 41 3.10 -13.32 -5.30
C PHE A 41 2.08 -14.43 -5.00
N LEU A 42 1.72 -14.62 -3.72
CA LEU A 42 0.68 -15.57 -3.32
C LEU A 42 -0.72 -15.12 -3.74
N ASN A 43 -0.98 -13.82 -3.82
CA ASN A 43 -2.26 -13.29 -4.26
C ASN A 43 -2.48 -13.50 -5.76
N ASP A 44 -1.52 -13.08 -6.58
CA ASP A 44 -1.58 -13.24 -8.04
C ASP A 44 -0.17 -13.18 -8.66
N PRO A 45 0.46 -14.33 -8.92
CA PRO A 45 1.81 -14.37 -9.50
C PRO A 45 1.87 -13.77 -10.91
N GLU A 46 0.76 -13.76 -11.68
CA GLU A 46 0.73 -13.20 -13.03
C GLU A 46 0.91 -11.67 -13.02
N GLY A 47 0.49 -11.01 -11.93
CA GLY A 47 0.68 -9.57 -11.71
C GLY A 47 2.08 -9.18 -11.24
N CYS A 48 2.93 -10.13 -10.88
CA CYS A 48 4.30 -9.88 -10.42
C CYS A 48 5.27 -9.97 -11.59
N LEU A 49 5.91 -8.86 -11.96
CA LEU A 49 6.75 -8.74 -13.16
C LEU A 49 8.21 -8.47 -12.80
N VAL A 50 9.12 -9.06 -13.57
CA VAL A 50 10.55 -8.80 -13.53
C VAL A 50 11.06 -8.47 -14.93
N ALA A 51 11.93 -7.46 -15.02
CA ALA A 51 12.68 -7.13 -16.23
C ALA A 51 14.07 -7.75 -16.16
N GLU A 52 14.50 -8.34 -17.25
CA GLU A 52 15.85 -8.89 -17.44
C GLU A 52 16.54 -8.23 -18.61
N GLU A 53 17.82 -7.98 -18.47
CA GLU A 53 18.74 -7.53 -19.50
C GLU A 53 19.84 -8.59 -19.63
N ASP A 54 19.94 -9.25 -20.76
CA ASP A 54 20.89 -10.34 -21.03
C ASP A 54 20.94 -11.41 -19.91
N GLY A 55 19.75 -11.78 -19.39
CA GLY A 55 19.60 -12.76 -18.32
C GLY A 55 19.84 -12.24 -16.90
N ARG A 56 20.18 -10.96 -16.72
CA ARG A 56 20.35 -10.32 -15.42
C ARG A 56 19.07 -9.56 -15.03
N GLN A 57 18.57 -9.78 -13.84
CA GLN A 57 17.42 -9.03 -13.28
C GLN A 57 17.79 -7.54 -13.09
N VAL A 58 16.98 -6.65 -13.67
CA VAL A 58 17.24 -5.20 -13.70
C VAL A 58 16.08 -4.33 -13.20
N GLY A 59 14.90 -4.90 -13.02
CA GLY A 59 13.77 -4.15 -12.50
C GLY A 59 12.59 -5.03 -12.15
N ILE A 60 11.66 -4.47 -11.39
CA ILE A 60 10.42 -5.13 -10.94
C ILE A 60 9.22 -4.22 -11.11
N CYS A 61 8.04 -4.81 -11.17
CA CYS A 61 6.75 -4.13 -11.06
C CYS A 61 5.70 -5.10 -10.55
N ILE A 62 4.81 -4.63 -9.68
CA ILE A 62 3.70 -5.44 -9.17
C ILE A 62 2.38 -4.77 -9.57
N ALA A 63 1.48 -5.56 -10.15
CA ALA A 63 0.14 -5.16 -10.53
C ALA A 63 -0.88 -5.98 -9.72
N THR A 64 -1.64 -5.33 -8.86
CA THR A 64 -2.70 -5.95 -8.06
C THR A 64 -4.04 -5.69 -8.71
N ASN A 65 -4.78 -6.75 -9.04
CA ASN A 65 -6.11 -6.65 -9.61
C ASN A 65 -7.19 -6.71 -8.53
N TYR A 66 -8.12 -5.75 -8.58
CA TYR A 66 -9.33 -5.67 -7.75
C TYR A 66 -10.60 -5.74 -8.60
N ILE A 67 -10.56 -6.51 -9.69
CA ILE A 67 -11.62 -6.65 -10.70
C ILE A 67 -11.82 -5.35 -11.48
N SER A 68 -12.69 -4.42 -11.01
CA SER A 68 -12.94 -3.13 -11.69
C SER A 68 -11.80 -2.13 -11.53
N TYR A 69 -10.91 -2.35 -10.57
CA TYR A 69 -9.75 -1.52 -10.28
C TYR A 69 -8.46 -2.31 -10.32
N GLY A 70 -7.41 -1.64 -10.76
CA GLY A 70 -6.04 -2.14 -10.64
C GLY A 70 -5.19 -1.20 -9.81
N PHE A 71 -4.16 -1.73 -9.17
CA PHE A 71 -3.16 -0.93 -8.47
C PHE A 71 -1.76 -1.38 -8.90
N ILE A 72 -0.92 -0.42 -9.33
CA ILE A 72 0.48 -0.67 -9.69
C ILE A 72 1.36 -0.18 -8.54
N GLY A 73 2.20 -1.07 -8.03
CA GLY A 73 3.19 -0.78 -7.02
C GLY A 73 4.55 -1.37 -7.36
N GLU A 74 5.53 -1.13 -6.51
CA GLU A 74 6.87 -1.68 -6.59
C GLU A 74 7.53 -1.56 -7.98
N LEU A 75 7.22 -0.49 -8.73
CA LEU A 75 7.91 -0.21 -9.99
C LEU A 75 9.30 0.36 -9.71
N ILE A 76 10.29 -0.50 -9.78
CA ILE A 76 11.69 -0.18 -9.49
C ILE A 76 12.57 -0.68 -10.62
N VAL A 77 13.46 0.18 -11.10
CA VAL A 77 14.54 -0.17 -12.05
C VAL A 77 15.87 0.14 -11.38
N ARG A 78 16.82 -0.77 -11.48
CA ARG A 78 18.16 -0.60 -10.92
C ARG A 78 18.78 0.72 -11.41
N PRO A 79 19.45 1.48 -10.53
CA PRO A 79 20.00 2.79 -10.89
C PRO A 79 20.95 2.78 -12.08
N ASP A 80 21.77 1.73 -12.20
CA ASP A 80 22.80 1.57 -13.23
C ASP A 80 22.24 1.40 -14.65
N VAL A 81 20.95 1.07 -14.81
CA VAL A 81 20.29 0.84 -16.11
C VAL A 81 19.04 1.69 -16.32
N ARG A 82 18.90 2.79 -15.57
CA ARG A 82 17.79 3.74 -15.75
C ARG A 82 17.98 4.58 -17.02
N GLY A 83 16.87 5.12 -17.54
CA GLY A 83 16.89 6.05 -18.68
C GLY A 83 16.78 5.40 -20.06
N VAL A 84 16.84 4.07 -20.16
CA VAL A 84 16.77 3.33 -21.44
C VAL A 84 15.38 2.72 -21.72
N GLY A 85 14.32 3.10 -20.97
CA GLY A 85 12.94 2.70 -21.25
C GLY A 85 12.42 1.50 -20.45
N ILE A 86 13.23 0.81 -19.62
CA ILE A 86 12.83 -0.38 -18.85
C ILE A 86 11.61 -0.10 -17.97
N GLY A 87 11.59 1.03 -17.25
CA GLY A 87 10.46 1.42 -16.40
C GLY A 87 9.16 1.62 -17.17
N THR A 88 9.24 2.19 -18.39
CA THR A 88 8.09 2.34 -19.28
C THR A 88 7.58 0.97 -19.75
N ALA A 89 8.48 0.07 -20.10
CA ALA A 89 8.13 -1.26 -20.56
C ALA A 89 7.44 -2.09 -19.45
N LEU A 90 7.98 -2.07 -18.22
CA LEU A 90 7.36 -2.68 -17.04
C LEU A 90 5.97 -2.09 -16.75
N LEU A 91 5.84 -0.75 -16.76
CA LEU A 91 4.57 -0.06 -16.54
C LEU A 91 3.53 -0.47 -17.58
N ASN A 92 3.90 -0.48 -18.86
CA ASN A 92 2.99 -0.85 -19.94
C ASN A 92 2.53 -2.30 -19.82
N LYS A 93 3.44 -3.23 -19.45
CA LYS A 93 3.08 -4.64 -19.24
C LYS A 93 2.14 -4.81 -18.04
N ALA A 94 2.34 -4.07 -16.95
CA ALA A 94 1.44 -4.05 -15.79
C ALA A 94 0.05 -3.49 -16.16
N VAL A 95 0.00 -2.40 -16.93
CA VAL A 95 -1.26 -1.80 -17.43
C VAL A 95 -2.00 -2.77 -18.35
N GLU A 96 -1.29 -3.43 -19.28
CA GLU A 96 -1.85 -4.45 -20.17
C GLU A 96 -2.49 -5.58 -19.36
N PHE A 97 -1.75 -6.16 -18.41
CA PHE A 97 -2.23 -7.21 -17.52
C PHE A 97 -3.52 -6.80 -16.80
N LEU A 98 -3.55 -5.64 -16.16
CA LEU A 98 -4.71 -5.15 -15.42
C LEU A 98 -5.93 -4.93 -16.33
N LYS A 99 -5.72 -4.40 -17.55
CA LYS A 99 -6.80 -4.24 -18.53
C LYS A 99 -7.38 -5.58 -19.01
N ILE A 100 -6.54 -6.57 -19.24
CA ILE A 100 -6.97 -7.94 -19.58
C ILE A 100 -7.81 -8.55 -18.45
N LYS A 101 -7.44 -8.28 -17.19
CA LYS A 101 -8.19 -8.71 -16.00
C LYS A 101 -9.46 -7.89 -15.74
N GLY A 102 -9.79 -6.90 -16.57
CA GLY A 102 -11.03 -6.11 -16.48
C GLY A 102 -10.94 -4.79 -15.72
N ALA A 103 -9.76 -4.35 -15.31
CA ALA A 103 -9.62 -3.08 -14.60
C ALA A 103 -9.98 -1.88 -15.51
N GLU A 104 -11.03 -1.14 -15.15
CA GLU A 104 -11.45 0.09 -15.83
C GLU A 104 -10.65 1.30 -15.36
N THR A 105 -10.17 1.27 -14.12
CA THR A 105 -9.32 2.29 -13.53
C THR A 105 -8.09 1.67 -12.89
N ILE A 106 -6.92 2.22 -13.18
CA ILE A 106 -5.65 1.77 -12.63
C ILE A 106 -5.05 2.89 -11.79
N TYR A 107 -4.73 2.60 -10.54
CA TYR A 107 -4.12 3.51 -9.59
C TYR A 107 -2.66 3.19 -9.32
N LEU A 108 -1.92 4.18 -8.86
CA LEU A 108 -0.59 4.04 -8.27
C LEU A 108 -0.30 5.19 -7.30
N ASP A 109 0.67 5.01 -6.43
CA ASP A 109 1.27 6.09 -5.64
C ASP A 109 2.66 6.40 -6.22
N GLY A 110 2.73 7.41 -7.09
CA GLY A 110 3.93 7.79 -7.83
C GLY A 110 4.85 8.70 -7.02
N VAL A 111 6.07 8.26 -6.72
CA VAL A 111 7.11 9.13 -6.13
C VAL A 111 7.40 10.33 -7.04
N LEU A 112 7.76 11.48 -6.44
CA LEU A 112 7.88 12.74 -7.17
C LEU A 112 8.82 12.65 -8.39
N LYS A 113 9.97 11.97 -8.24
CA LYS A 113 10.97 11.76 -9.31
C LYS A 113 10.44 10.97 -10.51
N ALA A 114 9.40 10.14 -10.31
CA ALA A 114 8.83 9.28 -11.35
C ALA A 114 7.51 9.82 -11.94
N THR A 115 6.99 10.94 -11.44
CA THR A 115 5.69 11.49 -11.87
C THR A 115 5.61 11.69 -13.38
N GLY A 116 6.66 12.24 -14.01
CA GLY A 116 6.72 12.45 -15.44
C GLY A 116 6.69 11.15 -16.27
N LEU A 117 7.17 10.03 -15.73
CA LEU A 117 7.02 8.72 -16.38
C LEU A 117 5.55 8.35 -16.46
N TYR A 118 4.82 8.46 -15.34
CA TYR A 118 3.41 8.11 -15.27
C TYR A 118 2.54 9.02 -16.11
N GLU A 119 2.79 10.34 -16.10
CA GLU A 119 2.03 11.32 -16.91
C GLU A 119 2.17 11.04 -18.42
N ARG A 120 3.40 10.75 -18.90
CA ARG A 120 3.63 10.37 -20.30
C ARG A 120 2.93 9.07 -20.72
N ASN A 121 2.62 8.21 -19.75
CA ASN A 121 1.91 6.94 -19.98
C ASN A 121 0.41 7.03 -19.63
N GLY A 122 -0.17 8.25 -19.57
CA GLY A 122 -1.61 8.45 -19.46
C GLY A 122 -2.19 8.46 -18.05
N PHE A 123 -1.35 8.47 -17.02
CA PHE A 123 -1.80 8.69 -15.64
C PHE A 123 -1.93 10.19 -15.35
N ARG A 124 -2.92 10.55 -14.54
CA ARG A 124 -3.09 11.92 -14.04
C ARG A 124 -3.02 11.95 -12.53
N LYS A 125 -2.50 13.01 -11.95
CA LYS A 125 -2.51 13.26 -10.50
C LYS A 125 -3.95 13.42 -10.03
N ILE A 126 -4.27 12.75 -8.91
CA ILE A 126 -5.59 12.84 -8.26
C ILE A 126 -5.47 13.65 -6.98
N CYS A 127 -4.61 13.23 -6.08
CA CYS A 127 -4.40 13.84 -4.77
C CYS A 127 -3.02 13.48 -4.22
N ARG A 128 -2.56 14.15 -3.17
CA ARG A 128 -1.35 13.71 -2.47
C ARG A 128 -1.67 12.50 -1.61
N SER A 129 -0.75 11.57 -1.58
CA SER A 129 -0.76 10.43 -0.67
C SER A 129 0.27 10.69 0.42
N TRP A 130 -0.10 11.52 1.41
CA TRP A 130 0.80 11.98 2.46
C TRP A 130 1.36 10.83 3.29
N ARG A 131 2.64 10.90 3.59
CA ARG A 131 3.32 9.99 4.52
C ARG A 131 3.62 10.76 5.80
N PHE A 132 2.77 10.57 6.80
CA PHE A 132 2.97 11.11 8.13
C PHE A 132 3.86 10.20 8.95
N SER A 133 4.67 10.77 9.83
CA SER A 133 5.43 10.03 10.83
C SER A 133 5.48 10.80 12.15
N GLY A 134 5.45 10.06 13.25
CA GLY A 134 5.48 10.63 14.59
C GLY A 134 5.55 9.57 15.66
N GLN A 135 5.56 10.01 16.90
CA GLN A 135 5.41 9.16 18.07
C GLN A 135 4.13 9.56 18.80
N LEU A 136 3.41 8.58 19.30
CA LEU A 136 2.22 8.80 20.10
C LEU A 136 2.33 7.98 21.39
N ARG A 137 1.95 8.60 22.51
CA ARG A 137 1.79 7.85 23.75
C ARG A 137 0.56 6.97 23.64
N GLY A 138 0.76 5.66 23.73
CA GLY A 138 -0.32 4.67 23.68
C GLY A 138 -1.28 4.82 24.85
N LYS A 139 -2.54 4.50 24.59
CA LYS A 139 -3.61 4.45 25.58
C LYS A 139 -4.61 3.35 25.23
N THR A 140 -5.05 2.61 26.23
CA THR A 140 -6.10 1.61 26.09
C THR A 140 -7.49 2.23 26.26
N SER A 141 -8.49 1.70 25.54
CA SER A 141 -9.89 2.06 25.65
C SER A 141 -10.75 0.79 25.75
N LEU A 142 -11.90 0.89 26.41
CA LEU A 142 -12.85 -0.24 26.53
C LEU A 142 -13.56 -0.57 25.21
N SER A 143 -13.60 0.37 24.28
CA SER A 143 -14.19 0.21 22.95
C SER A 143 -13.24 -0.47 21.96
N VAL A 144 -11.95 -0.62 22.30
CA VAL A 144 -10.89 -1.09 21.41
C VAL A 144 -10.20 -2.32 21.99
N ARG A 145 -9.96 -3.31 21.14
CA ARG A 145 -9.26 -4.56 21.52
C ARG A 145 -8.46 -5.12 20.36
N HIS A 146 -7.60 -6.07 20.65
CA HIS A 146 -6.95 -6.86 19.61
C HIS A 146 -7.98 -7.60 18.76
N MET A 147 -7.69 -7.67 17.46
CA MET A 147 -8.44 -8.47 16.50
C MET A 147 -8.24 -9.96 16.76
N THR A 148 -9.29 -10.73 16.58
CA THR A 148 -9.25 -12.19 16.64
C THR A 148 -9.57 -12.79 15.26
N LYS A 149 -9.35 -14.11 15.11
CA LYS A 149 -9.71 -14.80 13.86
C LYS A 149 -11.19 -14.69 13.52
N GLN A 150 -12.07 -14.63 14.54
CA GLN A 150 -13.52 -14.50 14.33
C GLN A 150 -13.92 -13.13 13.79
N ASP A 151 -13.08 -12.11 13.96
CA ASP A 151 -13.37 -10.75 13.51
C ASP A 151 -13.07 -10.55 12.02
N ILE A 152 -12.23 -11.40 11.43
CA ILE A 152 -11.62 -11.11 10.14
C ILE A 152 -12.62 -10.95 9.00
N GLU A 153 -13.71 -11.73 8.99
CA GLU A 153 -14.73 -11.62 7.95
C GLU A 153 -15.52 -10.32 8.09
N GLN A 154 -15.88 -9.90 9.33
CA GLN A 154 -16.53 -8.59 9.55
C GLN A 154 -15.61 -7.42 9.16
N VAL A 155 -14.31 -7.55 9.41
CA VAL A 155 -13.30 -6.54 9.01
C VAL A 155 -13.22 -6.45 7.49
N ILE A 156 -13.25 -7.58 6.78
CA ILE A 156 -13.23 -7.61 5.31
C ILE A 156 -14.49 -6.96 4.74
N ASP A 157 -15.65 -7.25 5.29
CA ASP A 157 -16.91 -6.65 4.85
C ASP A 157 -16.94 -5.13 5.07
N LEU A 158 -16.47 -4.69 6.25
CA LEU A 158 -16.33 -3.27 6.57
C LEU A 158 -15.32 -2.57 5.64
N ASP A 159 -14.20 -3.20 5.40
CA ASP A 159 -13.16 -2.69 4.49
C ASP A 159 -13.69 -2.56 3.07
N LYS A 160 -14.32 -3.60 2.55
CA LYS A 160 -14.89 -3.61 1.20
C LYS A 160 -15.93 -2.51 0.99
N LEU A 161 -16.76 -2.23 2.01
CA LEU A 161 -17.74 -1.16 1.97
C LEU A 161 -17.09 0.21 1.77
N TYR A 162 -16.00 0.51 2.48
CA TYR A 162 -15.40 1.85 2.49
C TYR A 162 -14.22 1.99 1.53
N PHE A 163 -13.42 0.95 1.36
CA PHE A 163 -12.32 0.95 0.39
C PHE A 163 -12.83 0.90 -1.05
N GLY A 164 -13.95 0.20 -1.29
CA GLY A 164 -14.60 0.10 -2.59
C GLY A 164 -14.06 -1.05 -3.47
N ALA A 165 -13.27 -1.95 -2.91
CA ALA A 165 -12.81 -3.17 -3.58
C ALA A 165 -12.51 -4.27 -2.56
N ASP A 166 -12.44 -5.52 -3.01
CA ASP A 166 -12.12 -6.65 -2.15
C ASP A 166 -10.59 -6.82 -2.04
N ARG A 167 -10.04 -6.51 -0.87
CA ARG A 167 -8.65 -6.80 -0.51
C ARG A 167 -8.52 -7.77 0.66
N GLY A 168 -9.53 -8.62 0.85
CA GLY A 168 -9.62 -9.57 1.94
C GLY A 168 -8.42 -10.50 2.06
N PHE A 169 -7.82 -10.91 0.93
CA PHE A 169 -6.57 -11.67 0.94
C PHE A 169 -5.45 -10.93 1.71
N PHE A 170 -5.22 -9.65 1.42
CA PHE A 170 -4.18 -8.86 2.06
C PHE A 170 -4.47 -8.56 3.52
N LEU A 171 -5.75 -8.42 3.91
CA LEU A 171 -6.16 -8.26 5.31
C LEU A 171 -5.91 -9.54 6.10
N LYS A 172 -6.30 -10.70 5.58
CA LYS A 172 -5.99 -12.01 6.18
C LYS A 172 -4.49 -12.20 6.33
N ARG A 173 -3.73 -11.93 5.28
CA ARG A 173 -2.28 -12.06 5.31
C ARG A 173 -1.61 -11.10 6.29
N ARG A 174 -2.11 -9.86 6.42
CA ARG A 174 -1.64 -8.90 7.40
C ARG A 174 -1.89 -9.39 8.83
N PHE A 175 -3.08 -9.93 9.10
CA PHE A 175 -3.42 -10.52 10.39
C PHE A 175 -2.55 -11.74 10.73
N GLU A 176 -2.24 -12.60 9.76
CA GLU A 176 -1.35 -13.74 9.96
C GLU A 176 0.08 -13.33 10.33
N LEU A 177 0.59 -12.26 9.71
CA LEU A 177 1.98 -11.81 9.89
C LEU A 177 2.19 -10.92 11.12
N PHE A 178 1.17 -10.14 11.51
CA PHE A 178 1.26 -9.14 12.58
C PHE A 178 -0.01 -9.09 13.43
N PRO A 179 -0.44 -10.21 14.04
CA PRO A 179 -1.69 -10.26 14.79
C PRO A 179 -1.72 -9.27 15.97
N GLU A 180 -0.58 -8.99 16.58
CA GLU A 180 -0.42 -8.04 17.70
C GLU A 180 -0.67 -6.58 17.28
N LEU A 181 -0.50 -6.27 15.98
CA LEU A 181 -0.71 -4.94 15.42
C LEU A 181 -2.08 -4.81 14.72
N CYS A 182 -2.96 -5.77 14.90
CA CYS A 182 -4.31 -5.77 14.33
C CYS A 182 -5.35 -5.49 15.43
N ILE A 183 -6.07 -4.38 15.28
CA ILE A 183 -6.93 -3.81 16.33
C ILE A 183 -8.29 -3.51 15.75
N VAL A 184 -9.34 -3.74 16.53
CA VAL A 184 -10.73 -3.42 16.18
C VAL A 184 -11.37 -2.52 17.23
N SER A 185 -12.22 -1.61 16.80
CA SER A 185 -13.18 -0.92 17.67
C SER A 185 -14.55 -1.58 17.57
N THR A 186 -15.26 -1.65 18.69
CA THR A 186 -16.56 -2.31 18.76
C THR A 186 -17.59 -1.45 19.49
N GLN A 187 -18.82 -1.46 18.98
CA GLN A 187 -19.98 -0.88 19.63
C GLN A 187 -21.15 -1.87 19.53
N ASN A 188 -21.82 -2.15 20.64
CA ASN A 188 -22.93 -3.11 20.69
C ASN A 188 -22.57 -4.48 20.05
N LYS A 189 -21.36 -4.97 20.31
CA LYS A 189 -20.78 -6.22 19.75
C LYS A 189 -20.54 -6.21 18.22
N ARG A 190 -20.76 -5.08 17.54
CA ARG A 190 -20.43 -4.90 16.11
C ARG A 190 -19.08 -4.20 15.98
N ILE A 191 -18.30 -4.60 15.00
CA ILE A 191 -17.06 -3.89 14.63
C ILE A 191 -17.45 -2.61 13.88
N THR A 192 -17.00 -1.46 14.39
CA THR A 192 -17.26 -0.12 13.83
C THR A 192 -15.99 0.51 13.26
N GLY A 193 -14.85 -0.14 13.43
CA GLY A 193 -13.61 0.29 12.85
C GLY A 193 -12.50 -0.74 13.08
N TYR A 194 -11.43 -0.60 12.33
CA TYR A 194 -10.24 -1.41 12.49
C TYR A 194 -8.99 -0.64 12.06
N MET A 195 -7.87 -1.06 12.59
CA MET A 195 -6.53 -0.65 12.17
C MET A 195 -5.62 -1.87 12.14
N MET A 196 -4.82 -1.98 11.09
CA MET A 196 -3.80 -3.01 10.99
C MET A 196 -2.44 -2.37 10.83
N GLY A 197 -1.50 -2.81 11.64
CA GLY A 197 -0.11 -2.40 11.55
C GLY A 197 0.76 -3.41 10.83
N ARG A 198 1.99 -3.03 10.57
CA ARG A 198 3.12 -3.90 10.25
C ARG A 198 4.38 -3.36 10.90
N SER A 199 5.20 -4.25 11.41
CA SER A 199 6.41 -3.90 12.13
C SER A 199 7.62 -3.89 11.21
N ALA A 200 8.51 -2.93 11.43
CA ALA A 200 9.91 -2.97 11.06
C ALA A 200 10.75 -2.68 12.32
N ASP A 201 12.06 -2.86 12.26
CA ASP A 201 12.93 -2.83 13.46
C ASP A 201 12.73 -1.58 14.33
N THR A 202 12.67 -0.40 13.71
CA THR A 202 12.64 0.89 14.40
C THR A 202 11.32 1.64 14.30
N TRP A 203 10.34 1.11 13.57
CA TRP A 203 9.08 1.78 13.33
C TRP A 203 7.92 0.82 13.03
N VAL A 204 6.69 1.33 13.15
CA VAL A 204 5.45 0.63 12.84
C VAL A 204 4.73 1.42 11.73
N SER A 205 4.33 0.74 10.66
CA SER A 205 3.45 1.32 9.66
C SER A 205 2.00 1.04 10.04
N ALA A 206 1.20 2.08 10.28
CA ALA A 206 -0.22 1.98 10.57
C ALA A 206 -1.04 2.12 9.30
N GLY A 207 -1.88 1.13 9.03
CA GLY A 207 -2.77 1.06 7.87
C GLY A 207 -2.84 -0.37 7.27
N PRO A 208 -4.00 -0.72 6.70
CA PRO A 208 -5.18 0.11 6.52
C PRO A 208 -5.86 0.48 7.84
N TRP A 209 -6.56 1.61 7.83
CA TRP A 209 -7.33 2.11 8.97
C TRP A 209 -8.67 2.61 8.46
N VAL A 210 -9.75 1.99 8.95
CA VAL A 210 -11.13 2.33 8.62
C VAL A 210 -11.90 2.57 9.91
N GLY A 211 -12.76 3.59 9.93
CA GLY A 211 -13.63 3.88 11.06
C GLY A 211 -14.92 4.55 10.64
N GLU A 212 -16.06 4.09 11.16
CA GLU A 212 -17.39 4.61 10.83
C GLU A 212 -17.65 6.01 11.43
N GLY A 213 -16.84 6.46 12.38
CA GLY A 213 -16.98 7.79 13.00
C GLY A 213 -18.06 7.90 14.07
N GLU A 214 -19.04 7.04 14.09
CA GLU A 214 -20.07 6.99 15.14
C GLU A 214 -19.68 5.93 16.19
N GLY A 215 -19.56 6.34 17.45
CA GLY A 215 -19.42 5.43 18.60
C GLY A 215 -18.00 4.98 18.95
N SER A 216 -17.00 5.21 18.12
CA SER A 216 -15.59 5.09 18.50
C SER A 216 -14.79 6.23 17.88
N SER A 217 -14.00 6.89 18.71
CA SER A 217 -13.10 7.93 18.19
C SER A 217 -12.01 7.27 17.34
N PRO A 218 -11.78 7.71 16.09
CA PRO A 218 -10.69 7.18 15.28
C PRO A 218 -9.33 7.17 16.00
N ILE A 219 -9.09 8.14 16.88
CA ILE A 219 -7.86 8.23 17.66
C ILE A 219 -7.64 7.03 18.58
N GLU A 220 -8.70 6.40 19.12
CA GLU A 220 -8.56 5.27 20.05
C GLU A 220 -7.89 4.06 19.40
N LEU A 221 -8.14 3.82 18.10
CA LEU A 221 -7.45 2.77 17.33
C LEU A 221 -5.96 3.09 17.17
N LEU A 222 -5.61 4.34 16.90
CA LEU A 222 -4.21 4.75 16.79
C LEU A 222 -3.50 4.74 18.15
N GLU A 223 -4.17 5.17 19.22
CA GLU A 223 -3.63 5.09 20.59
C GLU A 223 -3.39 3.65 21.04
N ALA A 224 -4.30 2.73 20.70
CA ALA A 224 -4.11 1.30 20.98
C ALA A 224 -2.95 0.71 20.18
N LEU A 225 -2.81 1.06 18.87
CA LEU A 225 -1.64 0.65 18.10
C LEU A 225 -0.35 1.24 18.67
N ALA A 226 -0.40 2.45 19.23
CA ALA A 226 0.77 3.08 19.83
C ALA A 226 1.24 2.37 21.12
N VAL A 227 0.34 1.66 21.84
CA VAL A 227 0.74 0.77 22.94
C VAL A 227 1.65 -0.34 22.39
N GLU A 228 1.23 -0.99 21.31
CA GLU A 228 1.99 -2.09 20.68
C GLU A 228 3.25 -1.59 19.95
N ALA A 229 3.26 -0.33 19.53
CA ALA A 229 4.45 0.29 18.96
C ALA A 229 5.57 0.48 19.98
N ASP A 230 5.25 0.52 21.28
CA ASP A 230 6.21 0.58 22.40
C ASP A 230 7.30 1.66 22.20
N GLY A 231 6.86 2.91 21.97
CA GLY A 231 7.73 4.07 21.75
C GLY A 231 8.41 4.15 20.37
N ARG A 232 8.22 3.15 19.49
CA ARG A 232 8.69 3.23 18.09
C ARG A 232 7.96 4.32 17.34
N SER A 233 8.58 4.88 16.32
CA SER A 233 7.92 5.79 15.39
C SER A 233 6.79 5.09 14.63
N ILE A 234 5.67 5.79 14.45
CA ILE A 234 4.51 5.32 13.69
C ILE A 234 4.46 6.08 12.37
N GLY A 235 4.41 5.35 11.26
CA GLY A 235 4.21 5.89 9.92
C GLY A 235 2.78 5.65 9.46
N VAL A 236 2.11 6.66 8.89
CA VAL A 236 0.72 6.59 8.41
C VAL A 236 0.62 7.17 7.01
N GLY A 237 0.06 6.44 6.07
CA GLY A 237 -0.23 6.93 4.72
C GLY A 237 -1.66 7.44 4.61
N ILE A 238 -1.87 8.71 4.25
CA ILE A 238 -3.21 9.33 4.18
C ILE A 238 -3.38 10.07 2.86
N LEU A 239 -4.50 9.84 2.18
CA LEU A 239 -4.88 10.62 1.01
C LEU A 239 -5.34 12.02 1.47
N ASP A 240 -4.87 13.11 0.84
CA ASP A 240 -5.25 14.46 1.23
C ASP A 240 -6.71 14.81 0.93
N SER A 241 -7.38 13.98 0.14
CA SER A 241 -8.85 14.01 0.01
C SER A 241 -9.57 13.75 1.34
N ASN A 242 -8.93 13.06 2.30
CA ASN A 242 -9.41 12.93 3.68
C ASN A 242 -8.76 14.02 4.56
N SER A 243 -9.29 15.24 4.46
CA SER A 243 -8.78 16.40 5.22
C SER A 243 -8.89 16.22 6.74
N ALA A 244 -9.93 15.52 7.21
CA ALA A 244 -10.12 15.24 8.63
C ALA A 244 -8.99 14.34 9.19
N ALA A 245 -8.64 13.28 8.47
CA ALA A 245 -7.52 12.43 8.85
C ALA A 245 -6.18 13.18 8.83
N CYS A 246 -5.96 14.03 7.81
CA CYS A 246 -4.76 14.88 7.75
C CYS A 246 -4.69 15.86 8.92
N MET A 247 -5.81 16.50 9.30
CA MET A 247 -5.88 17.41 10.45
C MET A 247 -5.62 16.66 11.75
N LEU A 248 -6.20 15.48 11.93
CA LEU A 248 -5.97 14.64 13.10
C LEU A 248 -4.48 14.33 13.27
N MET A 249 -3.79 13.89 12.21
CA MET A 249 -2.35 13.61 12.30
C MET A 249 -1.54 14.84 12.74
N ARG A 250 -1.82 16.01 12.16
CA ARG A 250 -1.14 17.24 12.52
C ARG A 250 -1.43 17.66 13.97
N SER A 251 -2.66 17.53 14.46
CA SER A 251 -3.02 17.85 15.84
C SER A 251 -2.33 16.93 16.86
N LEU A 252 -1.98 15.71 16.45
CA LEU A 252 -1.21 14.75 17.25
C LEU A 252 0.32 14.95 17.12
N GLY A 253 0.77 15.97 16.39
CA GLY A 253 2.19 16.27 16.21
C GLY A 253 2.90 15.39 15.16
N PHE A 254 2.17 14.64 14.35
CA PHE A 254 2.77 13.89 13.25
C PHE A 254 3.19 14.83 12.11
N MET A 255 4.39 14.59 11.58
CA MET A 255 4.97 15.38 10.49
C MET A 255 4.72 14.71 9.15
N ALA A 256 4.20 15.48 8.19
CA ALA A 256 4.06 15.01 6.81
C ALA A 256 5.40 15.16 6.06
N ARG A 257 5.81 14.13 5.33
CA ARG A 257 7.00 14.20 4.47
C ARG A 257 6.68 14.99 3.20
N GLU A 258 7.51 15.97 2.85
CA GLU A 258 7.35 16.80 1.66
C GLU A 258 7.46 16.02 0.35
N ASP A 259 8.31 14.97 0.33
CA ASP A 259 8.50 14.08 -0.80
C ASP A 259 7.43 12.96 -0.92
N SER A 260 6.33 13.08 -0.17
CA SER A 260 5.20 12.15 -0.25
C SER A 260 4.69 12.00 -1.69
N PRO A 261 4.30 10.79 -2.12
CA PRO A 261 3.92 10.53 -3.51
C PRO A 261 2.58 11.19 -3.90
N TRP A 262 2.34 11.24 -5.20
CA TRP A 262 1.02 11.51 -5.75
C TRP A 262 0.24 10.22 -5.92
N ARG A 263 -1.01 10.14 -5.42
CA ARG A 263 -1.99 9.19 -5.93
C ARG A 263 -2.31 9.61 -7.36
N MET A 264 -2.08 8.70 -8.30
CA MET A 264 -2.33 8.92 -9.72
C MET A 264 -3.28 7.85 -10.25
N ALA A 265 -4.01 8.17 -11.33
CA ALA A 265 -4.93 7.22 -11.95
C ALA A 265 -4.92 7.33 -13.48
N MET A 266 -5.16 6.18 -14.12
CA MET A 266 -5.50 6.02 -15.53
C MET A 266 -6.93 5.48 -15.63
N GLY A 267 -7.74 5.98 -16.55
CA GLY A 267 -9.15 5.61 -16.72
C GLY A 267 -10.11 6.53 -15.97
N LYS A 268 -11.33 6.06 -15.68
CA LYS A 268 -12.36 6.81 -14.94
C LYS A 268 -12.00 6.81 -13.46
N SER A 269 -11.67 7.98 -12.89
CA SER A 269 -11.35 8.05 -11.46
C SER A 269 -12.64 7.98 -10.62
N VAL A 270 -12.73 7.00 -9.74
CA VAL A 270 -13.88 6.78 -8.83
C VAL A 270 -13.47 6.75 -7.35
N GLY A 271 -12.29 7.24 -7.02
CA GLY A 271 -11.89 7.49 -5.64
C GLY A 271 -11.69 6.24 -4.78
N LEU A 272 -10.99 5.21 -5.28
CA LEU A 272 -10.66 4.02 -4.50
C LEU A 272 -10.00 4.39 -3.15
N GLY A 273 -10.62 3.98 -2.04
CA GLY A 273 -10.15 4.30 -0.69
C GLY A 273 -10.21 5.79 -0.31
N ALA A 274 -10.97 6.62 -1.05
CA ALA A 274 -11.08 8.06 -0.82
C ALA A 274 -12.32 8.46 0.00
N THR A 275 -12.99 7.51 0.65
CA THR A 275 -14.10 7.81 1.56
C THR A 275 -13.56 8.41 2.87
N PRO A 276 -14.33 9.27 3.58
CA PRO A 276 -13.92 9.80 4.87
C PRO A 276 -13.62 8.73 5.92
N GLN A 277 -14.24 7.57 5.80
CA GLN A 277 -14.05 6.43 6.69
C GLN A 277 -12.70 5.71 6.46
N CYS A 278 -12.12 5.81 5.26
CA CYS A 278 -10.76 5.33 5.00
C CYS A 278 -9.74 6.34 5.53
N MET A 279 -9.37 6.20 6.80
CA MET A 279 -8.45 7.10 7.49
C MET A 279 -7.01 6.95 6.99
N ALA A 280 -6.59 5.72 6.67
CA ALA A 280 -5.24 5.46 6.15
C ALA A 280 -5.23 4.37 5.09
N VAL A 281 -4.32 4.51 4.12
CA VAL A 281 -4.05 3.50 3.09
C VAL A 281 -3.34 2.28 3.67
N GLY A 282 -3.52 1.13 3.04
CA GLY A 282 -2.86 -0.12 3.44
C GLY A 282 -1.36 -0.15 3.09
N SER A 283 -1.01 0.38 1.93
CA SER A 283 0.38 0.64 1.49
C SER A 283 0.40 1.48 0.21
N ALA A 284 1.60 1.94 -0.18
CA ALA A 284 1.82 2.61 -1.46
C ALA A 284 1.69 1.67 -2.68
N ALA A 285 1.66 0.37 -2.46
CA ALA A 285 1.69 -0.64 -3.51
C ALA A 285 0.33 -1.29 -3.80
N LYS A 286 -0.68 -1.06 -2.97
CA LYS A 286 -2.00 -1.70 -3.10
C LYS A 286 -3.18 -0.88 -2.57
N GLY A 287 -2.96 0.39 -2.24
CA GLY A 287 -3.99 1.29 -1.73
C GLY A 287 -4.32 1.19 -0.25
#